data_d1643ee0275b9e45bf425abfb7f38a6b
#
_entry.id   d1643ee0275b9e45bf425abfb7f38a6b
#
_cell.length_a   1.000
_cell.length_b   1.000
_cell.length_c   1.000
_cell.angle_alpha   90.00
_cell.angle_beta   90.00
_cell.angle_gamma   90.00
#
_symmetry.space_group_name_H-M   'P 1'
#
loop_
_entity.id
_entity.type
_entity.pdbx_description
1 polymer ?
#
loop_
_entity_poly.entity_id
_entity_poly.type
_entity_poly.pdbx_seq_one_letter_code
_entity_poly.pdbx_strand_id
1 'polypeptide(L)'
;VPVAALIEGLLGPDLPVAFRAYDGSRTGPLDPPATVVIRSPEALRRIVAAPGELGFGRAYVAGDLDLEGDVFAALALRDHLPDLRLTPAQWLTALRLAGLAGLRPLPPPPEEARLHGRRHSRARDAAAIAHHYDVSNDFYRIVLGPSLTYSCAVWAAPTVTLEHAQAAKHELICRKLGLEPGMRLLDVGCGWGGMLLHGATRHGVRAVGVTVSPAQADLAAKRVAEAGLADRVDVRLQDYRDVD
;
A
#
# COMPACT_ATOMS: atom_id res chain seq x y z
N VAL A 1 -34.54 -5.10 5.47
CA VAL A 1 -33.97 -3.74 5.62
C VAL A 1 -33.10 -3.49 4.40
N PRO A 2 -33.29 -2.37 3.67
CA PRO A 2 -32.41 -2.03 2.54
C PRO A 2 -30.96 -1.85 2.99
N VAL A 3 -30.02 -2.22 2.12
CA VAL A 3 -28.56 -2.07 2.39
C VAL A 3 -28.20 -0.60 2.67
N ALA A 4 -28.78 0.33 1.91
CA ALA A 4 -28.58 1.76 2.10
C ALA A 4 -28.97 2.25 3.51
N ALA A 5 -30.06 1.74 4.07
CA ALA A 5 -30.49 2.10 5.42
C ALA A 5 -29.55 1.55 6.52
N LEU A 6 -28.89 0.40 6.27
CA LEU A 6 -27.83 -0.09 7.15
C LEU A 6 -26.62 0.85 7.11
N ILE A 7 -26.20 1.27 5.91
CA ILE A 7 -25.05 2.16 5.70
C ILE A 7 -25.30 3.51 6.38
N GLU A 8 -26.47 4.10 6.15
CA GLU A 8 -26.87 5.37 6.77
C GLU A 8 -26.94 5.27 8.31
N GLY A 9 -27.43 4.15 8.82
CA GLY A 9 -27.46 3.87 10.26
C GLY A 9 -26.06 3.66 10.88
N LEU A 10 -25.04 3.31 10.07
CA LEU A 10 -23.66 3.12 10.52
C LEU A 10 -22.82 4.39 10.40
N LEU A 11 -22.97 5.11 9.30
CA LEU A 11 -22.13 6.24 8.94
C LEU A 11 -22.77 7.60 9.22
N GLY A 12 -24.07 7.60 9.52
CA GLY A 12 -24.86 8.84 9.69
C GLY A 12 -25.46 9.34 8.37
N PRO A 13 -26.32 10.38 8.43
CA PRO A 13 -26.99 10.91 7.24
C PRO A 13 -26.10 11.81 6.37
N ASP A 14 -25.08 12.44 6.96
CA ASP A 14 -24.21 13.43 6.28
C ASP A 14 -23.02 12.74 5.59
N LEU A 15 -23.32 11.95 4.59
CA LEU A 15 -22.30 11.22 3.81
C LEU A 15 -21.67 12.11 2.75
N PRO A 16 -20.33 12.19 2.64
CA PRO A 16 -19.65 12.98 1.60
C PRO A 16 -19.70 12.30 0.21
N VAL A 17 -20.05 11.01 0.16
CA VAL A 17 -20.17 10.21 -1.07
C VAL A 17 -21.48 9.44 -1.06
N ALA A 18 -21.95 9.02 -2.23
CA ALA A 18 -23.14 8.18 -2.31
C ALA A 18 -22.78 6.69 -2.22
N PHE A 19 -23.77 5.91 -1.82
CA PHE A 19 -23.72 4.44 -1.86
C PHE A 19 -24.90 3.94 -2.71
N ARG A 20 -24.62 2.99 -3.58
CA ARG A 20 -25.60 2.26 -4.39
C ARG A 20 -25.42 0.77 -4.16
N ALA A 21 -26.47 0.08 -3.79
CA ALA A 21 -26.40 -1.34 -3.45
C ALA A 21 -27.11 -2.23 -4.47
N TYR A 22 -26.75 -3.51 -4.46
CA TYR A 22 -27.29 -4.56 -5.33
C TYR A 22 -28.81 -4.75 -5.19
N ASP A 23 -29.41 -4.36 -4.07
CA ASP A 23 -30.86 -4.40 -3.83
C ASP A 23 -31.61 -3.19 -4.41
N GLY A 24 -30.91 -2.33 -5.15
CA GLY A 24 -31.44 -1.10 -5.75
C GLY A 24 -31.53 0.09 -4.78
N SER A 25 -31.20 -0.13 -3.50
CA SER A 25 -31.23 0.96 -2.53
C SER A 25 -30.03 1.91 -2.70
N ARG A 26 -30.25 3.19 -2.34
CA ARG A 26 -29.25 4.25 -2.43
C ARG A 26 -29.33 5.17 -1.21
N THR A 27 -28.17 5.70 -0.77
CA THR A 27 -28.06 6.75 0.24
C THR A 27 -26.90 7.70 -0.09
N GLY A 28 -26.86 8.86 0.58
CA GLY A 28 -25.89 9.92 0.34
C GLY A 28 -26.40 11.01 -0.62
N PRO A 29 -25.54 11.97 -1.01
CA PRO A 29 -25.93 13.12 -1.80
C PRO A 29 -26.48 12.73 -3.17
N LEU A 30 -27.32 13.61 -3.76
CA LEU A 30 -27.89 13.41 -5.11
C LEU A 30 -26.84 13.58 -6.20
N ASP A 31 -25.92 14.54 -6.02
CA ASP A 31 -24.80 14.82 -6.92
C ASP A 31 -23.48 14.59 -6.15
N PRO A 32 -23.07 13.32 -6.00
CA PRO A 32 -21.88 12.96 -5.23
C PRO A 32 -20.60 13.09 -6.06
N PRO A 33 -19.46 13.49 -5.45
CA PRO A 33 -18.18 13.43 -6.13
C PRO A 33 -17.76 11.97 -6.44
N ALA A 34 -18.22 11.02 -5.63
CA ALA A 34 -17.99 9.59 -5.83
C ALA A 34 -19.18 8.75 -5.34
N THR A 35 -19.31 7.56 -5.92
CA THR A 35 -20.30 6.56 -5.50
C THR A 35 -19.61 5.24 -5.19
N VAL A 36 -19.82 4.71 -3.99
CA VAL A 36 -19.44 3.35 -3.62
C VAL A 36 -20.55 2.39 -4.09
N VAL A 37 -20.21 1.47 -4.97
CA VAL A 37 -21.16 0.53 -5.58
C VAL A 37 -20.98 -0.83 -4.94
N ILE A 38 -21.97 -1.27 -4.19
CA ILE A 38 -22.02 -2.62 -3.60
C ILE A 38 -22.73 -3.53 -4.60
N ARG A 39 -21.96 -4.34 -5.32
CA ARG A 39 -22.47 -5.14 -6.45
C ARG A 39 -23.15 -6.44 -6.03
N SER A 40 -22.77 -6.96 -4.86
CA SER A 40 -23.27 -8.25 -4.38
C SER A 40 -23.37 -8.34 -2.86
N PRO A 41 -24.14 -9.28 -2.29
CA PRO A 41 -24.14 -9.55 -0.86
C PRO A 41 -22.78 -10.00 -0.32
N GLU A 42 -21.93 -10.55 -1.18
CA GLU A 42 -20.58 -11.01 -0.86
C GLU A 42 -19.69 -9.87 -0.35
N ALA A 43 -19.88 -8.63 -0.84
CA ALA A 43 -19.19 -7.45 -0.30
C ALA A 43 -19.41 -7.30 1.21
N LEU A 44 -20.68 -7.35 1.66
CA LEU A 44 -21.03 -7.28 3.08
C LEU A 44 -20.45 -8.45 3.87
N ARG A 45 -20.47 -9.66 3.29
CA ARG A 45 -19.89 -10.86 3.92
C ARG A 45 -18.38 -10.69 4.15
N ARG A 46 -17.63 -10.15 3.17
CA ARG A 46 -16.19 -9.90 3.31
C ARG A 46 -15.90 -8.83 4.37
N ILE A 47 -16.68 -7.75 4.39
CA ILE A 47 -16.53 -6.66 5.36
C ILE A 47 -16.88 -7.14 6.78
N VAL A 48 -17.94 -7.92 6.96
CA VAL A 48 -18.34 -8.48 8.26
C VAL A 48 -17.31 -9.51 8.77
N ALA A 49 -16.78 -10.36 7.88
CA ALA A 49 -15.79 -11.38 8.25
C ALA A 49 -14.41 -10.78 8.59
N ALA A 50 -14.08 -9.61 8.04
CA ALA A 50 -12.83 -8.90 8.31
C ALA A 50 -13.11 -7.38 8.38
N PRO A 51 -13.63 -6.88 9.51
CA PRO A 51 -13.98 -5.46 9.64
C PRO A 51 -12.78 -4.54 9.40
N GLY A 52 -13.03 -3.41 8.73
CA GLY A 52 -12.01 -2.41 8.39
C GLY A 52 -11.43 -2.58 6.98
N GLU A 53 -10.22 -2.06 6.78
CA GLU A 53 -9.57 -1.94 5.47
C GLU A 53 -9.43 -3.27 4.73
N LEU A 54 -9.18 -4.36 5.46
CA LEU A 54 -8.98 -5.69 4.85
C LEU A 54 -10.26 -6.20 4.18
N GLY A 55 -11.41 -6.08 4.83
CA GLY A 55 -12.69 -6.54 4.26
C GLY A 55 -13.12 -5.69 3.06
N PHE A 56 -12.93 -4.38 3.15
CA PHE A 56 -13.16 -3.46 2.01
C PHE A 56 -12.23 -3.79 0.84
N GLY A 57 -10.93 -3.94 1.08
CA GLY A 57 -9.95 -4.31 0.06
C GLY A 57 -10.29 -5.64 -0.62
N ARG A 58 -10.65 -6.66 0.17
CA ARG A 58 -11.09 -7.96 -0.37
C ARG A 58 -12.36 -7.85 -1.21
N ALA A 59 -13.33 -7.04 -0.79
CA ALA A 59 -14.56 -6.82 -1.55
C ALA A 59 -14.29 -6.09 -2.88
N TYR A 60 -13.41 -5.10 -2.86
CA TYR A 60 -13.02 -4.36 -4.05
C TYR A 60 -12.24 -5.24 -5.04
N VAL A 61 -11.19 -5.94 -4.58
CA VAL A 61 -10.37 -6.82 -5.43
C VAL A 61 -11.18 -7.97 -6.01
N ALA A 62 -12.15 -8.52 -5.24
CA ALA A 62 -13.04 -9.56 -5.72
C ALA A 62 -14.12 -9.06 -6.70
N GLY A 63 -14.25 -7.74 -6.93
CA GLY A 63 -15.28 -7.15 -7.76
C GLY A 63 -16.68 -7.09 -7.13
N ASP A 64 -16.80 -7.43 -5.85
CA ASP A 64 -18.06 -7.35 -5.10
C ASP A 64 -18.43 -5.91 -4.72
N LEU A 65 -17.42 -5.03 -4.68
CA LEU A 65 -17.51 -3.60 -4.45
C LEU A 65 -16.74 -2.83 -5.53
N ASP A 66 -17.25 -1.67 -5.92
CA ASP A 66 -16.60 -0.81 -6.91
C ASP A 66 -16.72 0.68 -6.53
N LEU A 67 -15.95 1.53 -7.20
CA LEU A 67 -15.96 2.98 -7.04
C LEU A 67 -16.24 3.64 -8.38
N GLU A 68 -17.21 4.55 -8.41
CA GLU A 68 -17.51 5.41 -9.56
C GLU A 68 -17.24 6.87 -9.18
N GLY A 69 -16.64 7.66 -10.08
CA GLY A 69 -16.31 9.07 -9.87
C GLY A 69 -14.93 9.31 -9.30
N ASP A 70 -14.78 10.29 -8.42
CA ASP A 70 -13.50 10.69 -7.85
C ASP A 70 -13.05 9.70 -6.76
N VAL A 71 -12.01 8.92 -7.05
CA VAL A 71 -11.43 7.96 -6.12
C VAL A 71 -10.88 8.62 -4.85
N PHE A 72 -10.36 9.85 -4.95
CA PHE A 72 -9.84 10.57 -3.78
C PHE A 72 -10.95 10.98 -2.82
N ALA A 73 -12.11 11.41 -3.35
CA ALA A 73 -13.30 11.66 -2.54
C ALA A 73 -13.80 10.38 -1.84
N ALA A 74 -13.77 9.24 -2.54
CA ALA A 74 -14.12 7.95 -1.94
C ALA A 74 -13.13 7.53 -0.83
N LEU A 75 -11.81 7.73 -1.03
CA LEU A 75 -10.79 7.43 -0.02
C LEU A 75 -10.87 8.38 1.19
N ALA A 76 -11.22 9.65 0.98
CA ALA A 76 -11.44 10.63 2.05
C ALA A 76 -12.61 10.24 3.00
N LEU A 77 -13.49 9.33 2.57
CA LEU A 77 -14.52 8.75 3.44
C LEU A 77 -13.89 8.16 4.73
N ARG A 78 -12.67 7.65 4.66
CA ARG A 78 -11.94 7.13 5.83
C ARG A 78 -11.87 8.15 6.97
N ASP A 79 -11.66 9.43 6.67
CA ASP A 79 -11.52 10.49 7.67
C ASP A 79 -12.86 10.85 8.33
N HIS A 80 -13.98 10.42 7.72
CA HIS A 80 -15.33 10.61 8.20
C HIS A 80 -15.91 9.37 8.88
N LEU A 81 -15.17 8.22 8.81
CA LEU A 81 -15.64 6.99 9.46
C LEU A 81 -15.41 7.10 10.97
N PRO A 82 -16.46 7.08 11.79
CA PRO A 82 -16.28 6.90 13.22
C PRO A 82 -15.63 5.53 13.47
N ASP A 83 -15.01 5.34 14.63
CA ASP A 83 -14.64 4.00 15.10
C ASP A 83 -15.86 3.08 14.95
N LEU A 84 -15.91 2.30 13.87
CA LEU A 84 -17.06 1.48 13.49
C LEU A 84 -17.26 0.35 14.52
N ARG A 85 -17.87 0.69 15.64
CA ARG A 85 -18.34 -0.28 16.62
C ARG A 85 -19.80 -0.57 16.34
N LEU A 86 -20.05 -1.66 15.62
CA LEU A 86 -21.40 -2.13 15.36
C LEU A 86 -22.11 -2.45 16.68
N THR A 87 -23.28 -1.87 16.89
CA THR A 87 -24.17 -2.29 17.96
C THR A 87 -24.67 -3.71 17.70
N PRO A 88 -25.13 -4.46 18.73
CA PRO A 88 -25.69 -5.80 18.53
C PRO A 88 -26.85 -5.85 17.52
N ALA A 89 -27.67 -4.81 17.45
CA ALA A 89 -28.76 -4.68 16.49
C ALA A 89 -28.26 -4.51 15.04
N GLN A 90 -27.22 -3.69 14.86
CA GLN A 90 -26.57 -3.53 13.54
C GLN A 90 -25.85 -4.79 13.09
N TRP A 91 -25.19 -5.50 14.01
CA TRP A 91 -24.61 -6.82 13.76
C TRP A 91 -25.68 -7.83 13.28
N LEU A 92 -26.82 -7.89 13.98
CA LEU A 92 -27.92 -8.77 13.60
C LEU A 92 -28.49 -8.39 12.23
N THR A 93 -28.57 -7.11 11.90
CA THR A 93 -29.02 -6.63 10.59
C THR A 93 -28.03 -7.00 9.49
N ALA A 94 -26.73 -6.77 9.72
CA ALA A 94 -25.67 -7.12 8.78
C ALA A 94 -25.64 -8.65 8.51
N LEU A 95 -25.78 -9.46 9.55
CA LEU A 95 -25.89 -10.93 9.42
C LEU A 95 -27.15 -11.36 8.66
N ARG A 96 -28.28 -10.70 8.86
CA ARG A 96 -29.50 -10.99 8.10
C ARG A 96 -29.35 -10.64 6.61
N LEU A 97 -28.71 -9.52 6.29
CA LEU A 97 -28.41 -9.11 4.92
C LEU A 97 -27.37 -10.03 4.23
N ALA A 98 -26.37 -10.48 4.98
CA ALA A 98 -25.39 -11.45 4.51
C ALA A 98 -25.98 -12.86 4.33
N GLY A 99 -27.16 -13.12 4.90
CA GLY A 99 -27.85 -14.43 4.90
C GLY A 99 -27.16 -15.46 5.78
N LEU A 100 -27.78 -16.66 5.91
CA LEU A 100 -27.19 -17.79 6.64
C LEU A 100 -25.84 -18.23 6.07
N ALA A 101 -25.63 -18.04 4.77
CA ALA A 101 -24.33 -18.24 4.11
C ALA A 101 -23.26 -17.24 4.59
N GLY A 102 -23.65 -16.10 5.14
CA GLY A 102 -22.75 -15.07 5.68
C GLY A 102 -21.93 -15.52 6.89
N LEU A 103 -22.37 -16.58 7.57
CA LEU A 103 -21.61 -17.19 8.68
C LEU A 103 -20.36 -17.96 8.21
N ARG A 104 -20.25 -18.28 6.92
CA ARG A 104 -19.06 -18.91 6.36
C ARG A 104 -18.18 -17.84 5.72
N PRO A 105 -16.94 -17.64 6.19
CA PRO A 105 -16.00 -16.72 5.55
C PRO A 105 -15.83 -17.10 4.08
N LEU A 106 -15.85 -16.11 3.20
CA LEU A 106 -15.48 -16.30 1.81
C LEU A 106 -13.97 -16.52 1.72
N PRO A 107 -13.50 -17.34 0.77
CA PRO A 107 -12.07 -17.43 0.52
C PRO A 107 -11.52 -16.02 0.16
N PRO A 108 -10.28 -15.72 0.56
CA PRO A 108 -9.63 -14.51 0.14
C PRO A 108 -9.51 -14.47 -1.39
N PRO A 109 -9.46 -13.28 -2.01
CA PRO A 109 -9.19 -13.14 -3.43
C PRO A 109 -7.90 -13.86 -3.84
N PRO A 110 -7.78 -14.36 -5.08
CA PRO A 110 -6.58 -15.06 -5.55
C PRO A 110 -5.32 -14.19 -5.51
N GLU A 111 -5.48 -12.88 -5.58
CA GLU A 111 -4.41 -11.87 -5.50
C GLU A 111 -3.85 -11.74 -4.08
N GLU A 112 -4.56 -12.20 -3.06
CA GLU A 112 -4.08 -12.11 -1.67
C GLU A 112 -2.98 -13.13 -1.41
N ALA A 113 -1.86 -12.65 -0.85
CA ALA A 113 -0.71 -13.50 -0.52
C ALA A 113 -1.07 -14.61 0.46
N ARG A 114 -0.83 -15.85 0.07
CA ARG A 114 -0.95 -17.02 0.96
C ARG A 114 0.41 -17.35 1.56
N LEU A 115 0.75 -16.65 2.64
CA LEU A 115 2.01 -16.84 3.32
C LEU A 115 1.99 -18.08 4.21
N HIS A 116 2.89 -19.01 3.95
CA HIS A 116 3.07 -20.23 4.74
C HIS A 116 4.30 -20.15 5.65
N GLY A 117 4.28 -20.90 6.74
CA GLY A 117 5.40 -20.99 7.66
C GLY A 117 5.27 -20.10 8.90
N ARG A 118 6.28 -20.20 9.77
CA ARG A 118 6.32 -19.50 11.06
C ARG A 118 6.48 -17.98 10.83
N ARG A 119 5.75 -17.16 11.61
CA ARG A 119 5.91 -15.70 11.60
C ARG A 119 7.39 -15.33 11.81
N HIS A 120 7.87 -14.36 11.04
CA HIS A 120 9.27 -13.88 11.06
C HIS A 120 10.33 -14.95 10.70
N SER A 121 9.91 -16.03 10.00
CA SER A 121 10.89 -16.90 9.35
C SER A 121 11.40 -16.24 8.06
N ARG A 122 12.70 -16.43 7.76
CA ARG A 122 13.36 -15.84 6.57
C ARG A 122 12.60 -16.13 5.27
N ALA A 123 12.21 -17.38 5.07
CA ALA A 123 11.47 -17.79 3.88
C ALA A 123 10.09 -17.09 3.75
N ARG A 124 9.37 -16.97 4.88
CA ARG A 124 8.07 -16.29 4.88
C ARG A 124 8.20 -14.79 4.66
N ASP A 125 9.18 -14.15 5.31
CA ASP A 125 9.44 -12.71 5.16
C ASP A 125 9.86 -12.41 3.71
N ALA A 126 10.75 -13.21 3.12
CA ALA A 126 11.15 -13.07 1.72
C ALA A 126 9.96 -13.26 0.77
N ALA A 127 9.10 -14.28 1.00
CA ALA A 127 7.91 -14.51 0.18
C ALA A 127 6.89 -13.35 0.29
N ALA A 128 6.73 -12.77 1.47
CA ALA A 128 5.84 -11.62 1.67
C ALA A 128 6.34 -10.38 0.92
N ILE A 129 7.64 -10.14 1.00
CA ILE A 129 8.29 -9.01 0.33
C ILE A 129 8.25 -9.19 -1.19
N ALA A 130 8.61 -10.38 -1.69
CA ALA A 130 8.53 -10.70 -3.12
C ALA A 130 7.10 -10.47 -3.64
N HIS A 131 6.08 -11.02 -2.98
CA HIS A 131 4.69 -10.83 -3.39
C HIS A 131 4.27 -9.35 -3.46
N HIS A 132 4.74 -8.53 -2.51
CA HIS A 132 4.43 -7.10 -2.49
C HIS A 132 5.11 -6.32 -3.62
N TYR A 133 6.38 -6.67 -3.95
CA TYR A 133 7.18 -5.93 -4.92
C TYR A 133 7.19 -6.53 -6.33
N ASP A 134 6.73 -7.77 -6.51
CA ASP A 134 6.72 -8.45 -7.81
C ASP A 134 5.53 -8.05 -8.71
N VAL A 135 4.82 -6.96 -8.38
CA VAL A 135 3.80 -6.36 -9.26
C VAL A 135 4.37 -5.95 -10.62
N SER A 136 5.51 -5.35 -10.67
CA SER A 136 6.52 -5.14 -11.73
C SER A 136 7.33 -3.86 -11.47
N ASN A 137 8.56 -3.83 -11.97
CA ASN A 137 9.38 -2.63 -11.92
C ASN A 137 8.76 -1.47 -12.74
N ASP A 138 8.00 -1.76 -13.79
CA ASP A 138 7.35 -0.74 -14.63
C ASP A 138 6.19 -0.07 -13.90
N PHE A 139 5.40 -0.83 -13.16
CA PHE A 139 4.39 -0.27 -12.27
C PHE A 139 5.02 0.71 -11.26
N TYR A 140 6.09 0.29 -10.59
CA TYR A 140 6.75 1.15 -9.61
C TYR A 140 7.42 2.38 -10.23
N ARG A 141 7.88 2.33 -11.48
CA ARG A 141 8.36 3.53 -12.19
C ARG A 141 7.25 4.56 -12.39
N ILE A 142 6.03 4.11 -12.67
CA ILE A 142 4.87 5.00 -12.82
C ILE A 142 4.52 5.64 -11.48
N VAL A 143 4.47 4.84 -10.40
CA VAL A 143 4.01 5.30 -9.07
C VAL A 143 5.07 6.14 -8.36
N LEU A 144 6.36 5.75 -8.44
CA LEU A 144 7.44 6.32 -7.65
C LEU A 144 8.33 7.29 -8.45
N GLY A 145 8.10 7.41 -9.76
CA GLY A 145 8.93 8.21 -10.64
C GLY A 145 10.36 7.66 -10.80
N PRO A 146 11.28 8.45 -11.40
CA PRO A 146 12.64 8.00 -11.73
C PRO A 146 13.51 7.60 -10.53
N SER A 147 13.23 8.18 -9.36
CA SER A 147 13.98 7.86 -8.13
C SER A 147 13.75 6.43 -7.65
N LEU A 148 12.57 5.85 -7.95
CA LEU A 148 12.13 4.55 -7.45
C LEU A 148 12.28 4.44 -5.93
N THR A 149 11.90 5.50 -5.21
CA THR A 149 12.06 5.58 -3.76
C THR A 149 10.73 5.37 -3.06
N TYR A 150 10.52 4.19 -2.50
CA TYR A 150 9.27 3.79 -1.84
C TYR A 150 9.30 4.07 -0.34
N SER A 151 9.48 5.33 0.01
CA SER A 151 9.40 5.85 1.38
C SER A 151 9.09 7.34 1.36
N CYS A 152 8.63 7.89 2.49
CA CYS A 152 8.21 9.28 2.60
C CYS A 152 9.27 10.24 2.05
N ALA A 153 8.82 11.24 1.30
CA ALA A 153 9.67 12.34 0.81
C ALA A 153 9.69 13.52 1.79
N VAL A 154 10.64 14.43 1.63
CA VAL A 154 10.71 15.68 2.39
C VAL A 154 10.26 16.84 1.49
N TRP A 155 9.06 17.34 1.77
CA TRP A 155 8.42 18.41 1.01
C TRP A 155 8.74 19.76 1.64
N ALA A 156 9.54 20.57 0.95
CA ALA A 156 9.85 21.94 1.40
C ALA A 156 8.70 22.92 1.11
N ALA A 157 7.90 22.65 0.08
CA ALA A 157 6.72 23.42 -0.30
C ALA A 157 5.76 22.55 -1.11
N PRO A 158 4.45 22.89 -1.16
CA PRO A 158 3.44 22.12 -1.92
C PRO A 158 3.70 22.04 -3.44
N THR A 159 4.48 22.98 -3.98
CA THR A 159 4.81 23.09 -5.41
C THR A 159 6.04 22.28 -5.84
N VAL A 160 6.73 21.63 -4.89
CA VAL A 160 7.93 20.82 -5.18
C VAL A 160 7.50 19.51 -5.84
N THR A 161 8.25 19.04 -6.84
CA THR A 161 7.97 17.73 -7.46
C THR A 161 8.39 16.59 -6.56
N LEU A 162 7.83 15.39 -6.80
CA LEU A 162 8.18 14.18 -6.03
C LEU A 162 9.69 13.89 -6.11
N GLU A 163 10.30 14.05 -7.27
CA GLU A 163 11.73 13.82 -7.49
C GLU A 163 12.59 14.74 -6.61
N HIS A 164 12.27 16.02 -6.57
CA HIS A 164 12.96 16.97 -5.71
C HIS A 164 12.75 16.67 -4.23
N ALA A 165 11.54 16.33 -3.83
CA ALA A 165 11.23 15.97 -2.46
C ALA A 165 11.95 14.68 -2.01
N GLN A 166 12.09 13.68 -2.90
CA GLN A 166 12.87 12.48 -2.64
C GLN A 166 14.39 12.76 -2.59
N ALA A 167 14.89 13.59 -3.49
CA ALA A 167 16.31 14.02 -3.44
C ALA A 167 16.62 14.79 -2.14
N ALA A 168 15.72 15.67 -1.70
CA ALA A 168 15.83 16.39 -0.44
C ALA A 168 15.85 15.44 0.77
N LYS A 169 15.05 14.37 0.73
CA LYS A 169 15.06 13.32 1.77
C LYS A 169 16.41 12.60 1.81
N HIS A 170 16.94 12.15 0.68
CA HIS A 170 18.22 11.48 0.63
C HIS A 170 19.36 12.40 1.12
N GLU A 171 19.34 13.66 0.69
CA GLU A 171 20.30 14.67 1.15
C GLU A 171 20.22 14.90 2.66
N LEU A 172 19.00 14.99 3.22
CA LEU A 172 18.79 15.12 4.66
C LEU A 172 19.38 13.93 5.44
N ILE A 173 19.21 12.70 4.92
CA ILE A 173 19.79 11.49 5.52
C ILE A 173 21.30 11.56 5.48
N CYS A 174 21.92 11.88 4.34
CA CYS A 174 23.36 12.02 4.20
C CYS A 174 23.95 13.04 5.18
N ARG A 175 23.29 14.18 5.31
CA ARG A 175 23.72 15.25 6.26
C ARG A 175 23.58 14.82 7.72
N LYS A 176 22.49 14.12 8.08
CA LYS A 176 22.30 13.60 9.44
C LYS A 176 23.34 12.55 9.81
N LEU A 177 23.76 11.74 8.84
CA LEU A 177 24.81 10.73 9.02
C LEU A 177 26.23 11.36 8.97
N GLY A 178 26.35 12.62 8.59
CA GLY A 178 27.65 13.29 8.42
C GLY A 178 28.51 12.62 7.34
N LEU A 179 27.90 12.19 6.22
CA LEU A 179 28.62 11.43 5.19
C LEU A 179 29.67 12.29 4.49
N GLU A 180 30.89 11.77 4.44
CA GLU A 180 32.05 12.36 3.78
C GLU A 180 32.63 11.39 2.73
N PRO A 181 33.37 11.89 1.72
CA PRO A 181 33.97 11.05 0.71
C PRO A 181 34.86 9.94 1.30
N GLY A 182 34.67 8.73 0.77
CA GLY A 182 35.39 7.53 1.21
C GLY A 182 34.78 6.78 2.40
N MET A 183 33.80 7.36 3.09
CA MET A 183 33.05 6.65 4.14
C MET A 183 32.27 5.46 3.57
N ARG A 184 31.95 4.53 4.46
CA ARG A 184 31.14 3.32 4.15
C ARG A 184 29.71 3.54 4.59
N LEU A 185 28.76 3.28 3.69
CA LEU A 185 27.31 3.34 3.94
C LEU A 185 26.73 1.93 3.77
N LEU A 186 25.94 1.47 4.75
CA LEU A 186 25.09 0.29 4.62
C LEU A 186 23.63 0.75 4.52
N ASP A 187 22.91 0.32 3.48
CA ASP A 187 21.48 0.56 3.28
C ASP A 187 20.70 -0.76 3.39
N VAL A 188 19.99 -0.94 4.50
CA VAL A 188 19.19 -2.13 4.79
C VAL A 188 17.79 -1.94 4.22
N GLY A 189 17.41 -2.81 3.28
CA GLY A 189 16.19 -2.62 2.50
C GLY A 189 16.38 -1.54 1.44
N CYS A 190 17.47 -1.61 0.70
CA CYS A 190 17.89 -0.59 -0.27
C CYS A 190 16.91 -0.38 -1.43
N GLY A 191 15.90 -1.25 -1.58
CA GLY A 191 14.94 -1.17 -2.68
C GLY A 191 15.65 -1.17 -4.03
N TRP A 192 15.33 -0.21 -4.87
CA TRP A 192 15.94 -0.05 -6.20
C TRP A 192 17.20 0.85 -6.19
N GLY A 193 17.82 1.02 -5.02
CA GLY A 193 19.12 1.67 -4.87
C GLY A 193 19.12 3.21 -4.84
N GLY A 194 17.98 3.85 -4.63
CA GLY A 194 17.90 5.31 -4.65
C GLY A 194 18.85 6.01 -3.68
N MET A 195 18.94 5.55 -2.43
CA MET A 195 19.85 6.10 -1.43
C MET A 195 21.33 5.80 -1.75
N LEU A 196 21.62 4.59 -2.25
CA LEU A 196 22.97 4.19 -2.65
C LEU A 196 23.53 5.10 -3.75
N LEU A 197 22.72 5.32 -4.80
CA LEU A 197 23.07 6.20 -5.93
C LEU A 197 23.30 7.63 -5.46
N HIS A 198 22.40 8.16 -4.61
CA HIS A 198 22.52 9.52 -4.10
C HIS A 198 23.79 9.68 -3.25
N GLY A 199 24.02 8.80 -2.28
CA GLY A 199 25.17 8.84 -1.38
C GLY A 199 26.50 8.71 -2.13
N ALA A 200 26.61 7.76 -3.07
CA ALA A 200 27.82 7.57 -3.85
C ALA A 200 28.10 8.74 -4.80
N THR A 201 27.04 9.28 -5.46
CA THR A 201 27.21 10.39 -6.43
C THR A 201 27.47 11.71 -5.74
N ARG A 202 26.73 12.05 -4.69
CA ARG A 202 26.73 13.37 -4.07
C ARG A 202 27.75 13.51 -2.94
N HIS A 203 27.98 12.42 -2.20
CA HIS A 203 28.85 12.41 -1.01
C HIS A 203 30.11 11.56 -1.19
N GLY A 204 30.28 10.87 -2.33
CA GLY A 204 31.48 10.10 -2.63
C GLY A 204 31.71 8.90 -1.71
N VAL A 205 30.65 8.37 -1.10
CA VAL A 205 30.74 7.21 -0.20
C VAL A 205 30.91 5.90 -0.98
N ARG A 206 31.41 4.87 -0.30
CA ARG A 206 31.31 3.49 -0.71
C ARG A 206 30.09 2.89 -0.06
N ALA A 207 29.18 2.30 -0.84
CA ALA A 207 27.89 1.85 -0.31
C ALA A 207 27.68 0.35 -0.54
N VAL A 208 27.06 -0.31 0.43
CA VAL A 208 26.52 -1.65 0.30
C VAL A 208 25.02 -1.57 0.55
N GLY A 209 24.22 -2.07 -0.39
CA GLY A 209 22.79 -2.18 -0.24
C GLY A 209 22.36 -3.64 -0.17
N VAL A 210 21.47 -3.96 0.77
CA VAL A 210 20.90 -5.30 0.87
C VAL A 210 19.39 -5.27 0.67
N THR A 211 18.86 -6.21 -0.07
CA THR A 211 17.42 -6.45 -0.25
C THR A 211 17.16 -7.94 -0.38
N VAL A 212 15.94 -8.38 -0.03
CA VAL A 212 15.51 -9.78 -0.20
C VAL A 212 14.61 -9.98 -1.45
N SER A 213 14.38 -8.92 -2.24
CA SER A 213 13.65 -8.98 -3.50
C SER A 213 14.63 -9.12 -4.68
N PRO A 214 14.59 -10.23 -5.45
CA PRO A 214 15.43 -10.38 -6.65
C PRO A 214 15.19 -9.26 -7.67
N ALA A 215 13.92 -8.90 -7.91
CA ALA A 215 13.57 -7.85 -8.88
C ALA A 215 14.13 -6.48 -8.49
N GLN A 216 14.21 -6.17 -7.19
CA GLN A 216 14.85 -4.95 -6.70
C GLN A 216 16.37 -5.02 -6.85
N ALA A 217 17.00 -6.14 -6.45
CA ALA A 217 18.44 -6.31 -6.53
C ALA A 217 18.96 -6.16 -7.96
N ASP A 218 18.32 -6.85 -8.91
CA ASP A 218 18.69 -6.82 -10.33
C ASP A 218 18.58 -5.40 -10.91
N LEU A 219 17.47 -4.72 -10.66
CA LEU A 219 17.29 -3.36 -11.16
C LEU A 219 18.22 -2.35 -10.46
N ALA A 220 18.45 -2.49 -9.15
CA ALA A 220 19.38 -1.63 -8.43
C ALA A 220 20.83 -1.80 -8.96
N ALA A 221 21.28 -3.04 -9.17
CA ALA A 221 22.61 -3.32 -9.74
C ALA A 221 22.75 -2.74 -11.16
N LYS A 222 21.72 -2.87 -12.00
CA LYS A 222 21.67 -2.26 -13.32
C LYS A 222 21.81 -0.74 -13.26
N ARG A 223 21.04 -0.07 -12.40
CA ARG A 223 21.09 1.39 -12.20
C ARG A 223 22.47 1.86 -11.70
N VAL A 224 23.09 1.10 -10.80
CA VAL A 224 24.45 1.35 -10.32
C VAL A 224 25.47 1.29 -11.45
N ALA A 225 25.37 0.26 -12.31
CA ALA A 225 26.25 0.12 -13.48
C ALA A 225 26.04 1.25 -14.51
N GLU A 226 24.79 1.59 -14.82
CA GLU A 226 24.43 2.71 -15.71
C GLU A 226 24.92 4.07 -15.20
N ALA A 227 25.00 4.25 -13.88
CA ALA A 227 25.55 5.44 -13.24
C ALA A 227 27.10 5.45 -13.17
N GLY A 228 27.78 4.38 -13.62
CA GLY A 228 29.24 4.26 -13.53
C GLY A 228 29.77 4.12 -12.11
N LEU A 229 28.98 3.55 -11.18
CA LEU A 229 29.30 3.47 -9.75
C LEU A 229 29.61 2.03 -9.27
N ALA A 230 29.79 1.08 -10.19
CA ALA A 230 30.02 -0.33 -9.86
C ALA A 230 31.31 -0.61 -9.04
N ASP A 231 32.24 0.33 -9.04
CA ASP A 231 33.46 0.29 -8.23
C ASP A 231 33.27 0.74 -6.78
N ARG A 232 32.14 1.37 -6.47
CA ARG A 232 31.83 1.99 -5.16
C ARG A 232 30.58 1.47 -4.51
N VAL A 233 29.65 0.92 -5.29
CA VAL A 233 28.32 0.47 -4.79
C VAL A 233 28.16 -1.00 -5.09
N ASP A 234 27.94 -1.78 -4.03
CA ASP A 234 27.64 -3.21 -4.08
C ASP A 234 26.18 -3.45 -3.68
N VAL A 235 25.41 -4.14 -4.52
CA VAL A 235 24.01 -4.50 -4.26
C VAL A 235 23.92 -6.00 -4.08
N ARG A 236 23.37 -6.42 -2.94
CA ARG A 236 23.29 -7.83 -2.55
C ARG A 236 21.86 -8.30 -2.38
N LEU A 237 21.53 -9.43 -2.96
CA LEU A 237 20.35 -10.19 -2.61
C LEU A 237 20.63 -10.96 -1.32
N GLN A 238 20.37 -10.32 -0.18
CA GLN A 238 20.79 -10.81 1.12
C GLN A 238 19.81 -10.37 2.20
N ASP A 239 19.52 -11.27 3.15
CA ASP A 239 18.81 -10.91 4.36
C ASP A 239 19.73 -10.08 5.27
N TYR A 240 19.20 -8.98 5.82
CA TYR A 240 20.00 -8.12 6.70
C TYR A 240 20.54 -8.82 7.94
N ARG A 241 19.93 -9.92 8.38
CA ARG A 241 20.38 -10.75 9.49
C ARG A 241 21.68 -11.51 9.21
N ASP A 242 22.11 -11.53 7.93
CA ASP A 242 23.33 -12.20 7.46
C ASP A 242 24.41 -11.19 7.01
N VAL A 243 24.23 -9.91 7.31
CA VAL A 243 25.23 -8.86 7.00
C VAL A 243 26.26 -8.86 8.14
N ASP A 244 27.52 -9.09 7.73
CA ASP A 244 28.71 -9.03 8.60
C ASP A 244 29.27 -7.60 8.68
#